data_8ce899aee97866a13cc1aafd8de2e050
#
_entry.id   8ce899aee97866a13cc1aafd8de2e050
#
_cell.length_a   1.000
_cell.length_b   1.000
_cell.length_c   1.000
_cell.angle_alpha   90.00
_cell.angle_beta   90.00
_cell.angle_gamma   90.00
#
_symmetry.space_group_name_H-M   'P 1'
#
loop_
_entity.id
_entity.type
_entity.pdbx_description
1 polymer ?
#
loop_
_entity_poly.entity_id
_entity_poly.type
_entity_poly.pdbx_seq_one_letter_code
_entity_poly.pdbx_strand_id
1 'polypeptide(L)'
;YEKEELKEYKKTTNKFGLLSFENIEGKVIINKVYDSIQTLKNSELLKIDNLEVSDLLDKYNGLRSSDGFNTTFIERRKGIMLQSYYRIENPTLDSVTLRLSLNDSIFDTTFYRVKKPVEKKDSLKELEIENLSDTAKARIKKEKKKKRVFETMRGFSKLTKQYTRSYKFLEDSTVGYIKIRGFMNGPYQSLYDEFFAEIDTAGCSSIVIDLRDNLGGRLAEIHYLMKYLARGEFITMSDMESKTRIPRTKSIWSSNNKPLMVLLKTIITPFLYTYELVTSKKINGIVYHKMNASKPTEPFKNSFKGKIYVLINGNSFSASSIISTNLQGSERATIVGEETGGTFNGTVAGVFKPITLPNSKLHVQFGLGMIRAPYTESPDGFGVIPDFIILPTLEHRKKGIDTELEFVLKQIKDKKVIDKKSEKLEEELENLEEPIEDNTNKL
;
A
#
# COMPACT_ATOMS: atom_id res chain seq x y z
N TYR A 1 -19.35 -30.77 4.32
CA TYR A 1 -19.09 -31.05 2.91
C TYR A 1 -18.12 -32.21 2.80
N GLU A 2 -18.42 -33.20 1.99
CA GLU A 2 -17.51 -34.33 1.75
C GLU A 2 -16.22 -33.83 1.08
N LYS A 3 -15.09 -34.39 1.48
CA LYS A 3 -13.77 -33.98 0.98
C LYS A 3 -13.64 -34.03 -0.55
N GLU A 4 -14.45 -34.85 -1.20
CA GLU A 4 -14.45 -35.03 -2.66
C GLU A 4 -15.18 -33.90 -3.38
N GLU A 5 -16.32 -33.46 -2.89
CA GLU A 5 -17.01 -32.27 -3.43
C GLU A 5 -16.12 -31.04 -3.37
N LEU A 6 -15.45 -30.79 -2.26
CA LEU A 6 -14.50 -29.70 -2.13
C LEU A 6 -13.31 -29.80 -3.11
N LYS A 7 -12.91 -30.99 -3.53
CA LYS A 7 -11.85 -31.16 -4.55
C LYS A 7 -12.33 -30.74 -5.93
N GLU A 8 -13.56 -31.08 -6.29
CA GLU A 8 -14.14 -30.64 -7.58
C GLU A 8 -14.35 -29.12 -7.61
N TYR A 9 -14.90 -28.54 -6.54
CA TYR A 9 -15.04 -27.08 -6.42
C TYR A 9 -13.71 -26.33 -6.52
N LYS A 10 -12.61 -26.91 -6.04
CA LYS A 10 -11.27 -26.32 -6.19
C LYS A 10 -10.78 -26.24 -7.63
N LYS A 11 -11.28 -27.08 -8.52
CA LYS A 11 -10.95 -27.08 -9.96
C LYS A 11 -11.76 -26.03 -10.76
N THR A 12 -12.76 -25.44 -10.14
CA THR A 12 -13.63 -24.45 -10.73
C THR A 12 -13.41 -23.06 -10.11
N THR A 13 -13.92 -22.04 -10.75
CA THR A 13 -13.98 -20.67 -10.24
C THR A 13 -15.30 -20.03 -10.61
N ASN A 14 -15.85 -19.20 -9.73
CA ASN A 14 -16.98 -18.34 -10.07
C ASN A 14 -16.42 -16.97 -10.47
N LYS A 15 -16.81 -16.46 -11.64
CA LYS A 15 -16.37 -15.17 -12.17
C LYS A 15 -16.76 -13.98 -11.28
N PHE A 16 -17.77 -14.12 -10.43
CA PHE A 16 -18.09 -13.14 -9.38
C PHE A 16 -16.86 -12.79 -8.53
N GLY A 17 -15.98 -13.77 -8.25
CA GLY A 17 -14.71 -13.55 -7.54
C GLY A 17 -13.68 -12.74 -8.31
N LEU A 18 -13.88 -12.47 -9.58
CA LEU A 18 -13.02 -11.63 -10.43
C LEU A 18 -13.43 -10.15 -10.42
N LEU A 19 -14.53 -9.81 -9.79
CA LEU A 19 -14.94 -8.42 -9.57
C LEU A 19 -14.25 -7.86 -8.34
N SER A 20 -14.00 -6.57 -8.33
CA SER A 20 -13.57 -5.82 -7.15
C SER A 20 -14.57 -4.72 -6.87
N PHE A 21 -14.98 -4.60 -5.62
CA PHE A 21 -15.97 -3.63 -5.19
C PHE A 21 -15.32 -2.57 -4.29
N GLU A 22 -15.80 -1.36 -4.41
CA GLU A 22 -15.39 -0.20 -3.60
C GLU A 22 -16.65 0.44 -3.00
N ASN A 23 -16.57 0.90 -1.75
CA ASN A 23 -17.62 1.71 -1.14
C ASN A 23 -17.29 3.19 -1.36
N ILE A 24 -18.18 3.91 -2.04
CA ILE A 24 -18.06 5.35 -2.31
C ILE A 24 -19.40 6.00 -2.02
N GLU A 25 -19.44 7.04 -1.18
CA GLU A 25 -20.66 7.74 -0.79
C GLU A 25 -21.77 6.80 -0.29
N GLY A 26 -21.39 5.74 0.45
CA GLY A 26 -22.31 4.73 0.97
C GLY A 26 -22.78 3.69 -0.05
N LYS A 27 -22.36 3.79 -1.31
CA LYS A 27 -22.75 2.88 -2.40
C LYS A 27 -21.63 1.89 -2.72
N VAL A 28 -21.99 0.64 -2.94
CA VAL A 28 -21.05 -0.42 -3.36
C VAL A 28 -20.99 -0.41 -4.88
N ILE A 29 -19.85 -0.06 -5.46
CA ILE A 29 -19.65 0.01 -6.90
C ILE A 29 -18.59 -0.99 -7.38
N ILE A 30 -18.71 -1.45 -8.62
CA ILE A 30 -17.70 -2.26 -9.28
C ILE A 30 -16.56 -1.35 -9.74
N ASN A 31 -15.42 -1.43 -9.08
CA ASN A 31 -14.28 -0.57 -9.37
C ASN A 31 -13.28 -1.23 -10.35
N LYS A 32 -13.12 -2.57 -10.29
CA LYS A 32 -12.25 -3.33 -11.21
C LYS A 32 -12.91 -4.61 -11.67
N VAL A 33 -12.69 -4.90 -12.93
CA VAL A 33 -13.08 -6.16 -13.56
C VAL A 33 -11.81 -6.80 -14.11
N TYR A 34 -11.51 -8.02 -13.67
CA TYR A 34 -10.28 -8.75 -14.08
C TYR A 34 -10.47 -9.65 -15.31
N ASP A 35 -11.62 -9.58 -15.98
CA ASP A 35 -11.97 -10.32 -17.18
C ASP A 35 -12.48 -9.38 -18.29
N SER A 36 -12.89 -9.91 -19.41
CA SER A 36 -13.37 -9.19 -20.60
C SER A 36 -14.63 -8.31 -20.39
N ILE A 37 -15.27 -8.37 -19.22
CA ILE A 37 -16.54 -7.67 -18.94
C ILE A 37 -16.29 -6.26 -18.37
N GLN A 38 -15.53 -5.44 -19.10
CA GLN A 38 -15.21 -4.05 -18.69
C GLN A 38 -16.45 -3.14 -18.63
N THR A 39 -17.52 -3.50 -19.33
CA THR A 39 -18.79 -2.77 -19.37
C THR A 39 -19.49 -2.65 -18.01
N LEU A 40 -19.18 -3.53 -17.07
CA LEU A 40 -19.73 -3.49 -15.71
C LEU A 40 -19.00 -2.53 -14.77
N LYS A 41 -17.87 -1.97 -15.19
CA LYS A 41 -17.12 -1.02 -14.36
C LYS A 41 -17.97 0.22 -14.05
N ASN A 42 -17.91 0.70 -12.82
CA ASN A 42 -18.67 1.81 -12.26
C ASN A 42 -20.16 1.53 -12.04
N SER A 43 -20.64 0.29 -12.25
CA SER A 43 -22.01 -0.09 -11.86
C SER A 43 -22.15 -0.13 -10.35
N GLU A 44 -23.24 0.40 -9.82
CA GLU A 44 -23.69 0.24 -8.44
C GLU A 44 -24.29 -1.15 -8.24
N LEU A 45 -23.91 -1.85 -7.18
CA LEU A 45 -24.45 -3.15 -6.80
C LEU A 45 -25.66 -2.94 -5.89
N LEU A 46 -26.83 -3.39 -6.35
CA LEU A 46 -28.10 -3.25 -5.62
C LEU A 46 -28.46 -4.54 -4.88
N LYS A 47 -28.35 -5.70 -5.56
CA LYS A 47 -28.64 -7.02 -4.97
C LYS A 47 -27.59 -8.06 -5.36
N ILE A 48 -27.43 -9.06 -4.50
CA ILE A 48 -26.74 -10.31 -4.80
C ILE A 48 -27.79 -11.43 -4.65
N ASP A 49 -28.10 -12.10 -5.75
CA ASP A 49 -29.25 -13.02 -5.87
C ASP A 49 -30.54 -12.29 -5.43
N ASN A 50 -31.22 -12.78 -4.41
CA ASN A 50 -32.45 -12.16 -3.91
C ASN A 50 -32.24 -11.22 -2.70
N LEU A 51 -30.97 -11.00 -2.29
CA LEU A 51 -30.64 -10.24 -1.08
C LEU A 51 -30.24 -8.82 -1.42
N GLU A 52 -30.81 -7.85 -0.70
CA GLU A 52 -30.40 -6.44 -0.80
C GLU A 52 -28.97 -6.27 -0.29
N VAL A 53 -28.20 -5.41 -0.95
CA VAL A 53 -26.82 -5.10 -0.53
C VAL A 53 -26.80 -4.43 0.83
N SER A 54 -27.76 -3.56 1.16
CA SER A 54 -27.92 -2.95 2.48
C SER A 54 -27.99 -4.01 3.59
N ASP A 55 -28.86 -5.01 3.44
CA ASP A 55 -29.08 -6.06 4.44
C ASP A 55 -27.82 -6.91 4.64
N LEU A 56 -27.11 -7.20 3.53
CA LEU A 56 -25.84 -7.93 3.59
C LEU A 56 -24.74 -7.10 4.24
N LEU A 57 -24.68 -5.79 4.00
CA LEU A 57 -23.72 -4.90 4.65
C LEU A 57 -23.97 -4.83 6.15
N ASP A 58 -25.22 -4.69 6.57
CA ASP A 58 -25.60 -4.67 7.99
C ASP A 58 -25.26 -6.01 8.67
N LYS A 59 -25.56 -7.13 8.01
CA LYS A 59 -25.20 -8.47 8.50
C LYS A 59 -23.70 -8.64 8.72
N TYR A 60 -22.86 -8.09 7.83
CA TYR A 60 -21.42 -8.31 7.86
C TYR A 60 -20.65 -7.21 8.60
N ASN A 61 -21.29 -6.09 8.95
CA ASN A 61 -20.62 -4.91 9.53
C ASN A 61 -19.89 -5.24 10.85
N GLY A 62 -20.46 -6.08 11.70
CA GLY A 62 -19.85 -6.47 12.98
C GLY A 62 -18.76 -7.57 12.88
N LEU A 63 -18.47 -8.11 11.69
CA LEU A 63 -17.56 -9.24 11.53
C LEU A 63 -16.08 -8.84 11.35
N ARG A 64 -15.78 -7.54 11.33
CA ARG A 64 -14.41 -7.05 11.17
C ARG A 64 -14.10 -5.94 12.17
N SER A 65 -12.89 -6.03 12.74
CA SER A 65 -12.33 -4.99 13.59
C SER A 65 -11.55 -3.96 12.78
N SER A 66 -11.45 -2.77 13.32
CA SER A 66 -10.51 -1.72 12.94
C SER A 66 -9.37 -1.62 13.97
N ASP A 67 -8.39 -0.79 13.71
CA ASP A 67 -7.33 -0.45 14.66
C ASP A 67 -7.79 0.78 15.46
N GLY A 68 -7.76 0.68 16.79
CA GLY A 68 -8.23 1.75 17.68
C GLY A 68 -9.71 2.09 17.49
N PHE A 69 -10.02 3.38 17.40
CA PHE A 69 -11.38 3.94 17.26
C PHE A 69 -11.74 4.31 15.82
N ASN A 70 -10.80 4.15 14.90
CA ASN A 70 -10.98 4.54 13.51
C ASN A 70 -11.93 3.59 12.77
N THR A 71 -12.75 4.12 11.90
CA THR A 71 -13.73 3.38 11.12
C THR A 71 -13.41 3.34 9.62
N THR A 72 -12.47 4.16 9.15
CA THR A 72 -12.16 4.33 7.72
C THR A 72 -11.72 3.03 7.06
N PHE A 73 -11.00 2.17 7.78
CA PHE A 73 -10.60 0.86 7.28
C PHE A 73 -11.81 -0.05 6.99
N ILE A 74 -12.79 -0.07 7.89
CA ILE A 74 -14.02 -0.87 7.71
C ILE A 74 -14.81 -0.33 6.53
N GLU A 75 -15.01 1.00 6.48
CA GLU A 75 -15.76 1.66 5.40
C GLU A 75 -15.16 1.36 4.02
N ARG A 76 -13.84 1.50 3.87
CA ARG A 76 -13.15 1.20 2.61
C ARG A 76 -13.25 -0.26 2.20
N ARG A 77 -13.40 -1.16 3.13
CA ARG A 77 -13.43 -2.60 2.84
C ARG A 77 -14.83 -3.19 2.76
N LYS A 78 -15.88 -2.42 2.99
CA LYS A 78 -17.29 -2.90 2.91
C LYS A 78 -17.56 -3.69 1.63
N GLY A 79 -17.19 -3.17 0.47
CA GLY A 79 -17.40 -3.86 -0.80
C GLY A 79 -16.65 -5.19 -0.92
N ILE A 80 -15.37 -5.22 -0.51
CA ILE A 80 -14.54 -6.45 -0.53
C ILE A 80 -15.06 -7.46 0.50
N MET A 81 -15.49 -6.99 1.66
CA MET A 81 -16.05 -7.83 2.73
C MET A 81 -17.36 -8.46 2.28
N LEU A 82 -18.26 -7.69 1.70
CA LEU A 82 -19.52 -8.16 1.16
C LEU A 82 -19.30 -9.37 0.23
N GLN A 83 -18.43 -9.22 -0.77
CA GLN A 83 -18.10 -10.31 -1.69
C GLN A 83 -17.48 -11.52 -0.99
N SER A 84 -16.56 -11.27 -0.07
CA SER A 84 -15.81 -12.33 0.61
C SER A 84 -16.71 -13.16 1.53
N TYR A 85 -17.51 -12.49 2.35
CA TYR A 85 -18.42 -13.19 3.29
C TYR A 85 -19.57 -13.88 2.56
N TYR A 86 -20.13 -13.24 1.53
CA TYR A 86 -21.14 -13.89 0.70
C TYR A 86 -20.62 -15.20 0.11
N ARG A 87 -19.37 -15.21 -0.40
CA ARG A 87 -18.73 -16.44 -0.91
C ARG A 87 -18.40 -17.48 0.14
N ILE A 88 -18.07 -17.05 1.36
CA ILE A 88 -17.81 -17.96 2.50
C ILE A 88 -19.11 -18.64 2.95
N GLU A 89 -20.21 -17.91 3.00
CA GLU A 89 -21.52 -18.46 3.37
C GLU A 89 -22.10 -19.36 2.26
N ASN A 90 -21.77 -19.06 1.02
CA ASN A 90 -22.29 -19.75 -0.17
C ASN A 90 -21.16 -20.38 -1.01
N PRO A 91 -20.39 -21.34 -0.47
CA PRO A 91 -19.17 -21.84 -1.14
C PRO A 91 -19.46 -22.68 -2.37
N THR A 92 -20.66 -23.25 -2.50
CA THR A 92 -21.01 -24.23 -3.53
C THR A 92 -21.96 -23.69 -4.62
N LEU A 93 -22.28 -22.37 -4.61
CA LEU A 93 -23.15 -21.78 -5.62
C LEU A 93 -22.58 -21.97 -7.03
N ASP A 94 -23.40 -22.53 -7.93
CA ASP A 94 -23.06 -22.69 -9.34
C ASP A 94 -23.19 -21.38 -10.12
N SER A 95 -24.04 -20.49 -9.66
CA SER A 95 -24.19 -19.14 -10.22
C SER A 95 -24.43 -18.10 -9.12
N VAL A 96 -24.13 -16.85 -9.44
CA VAL A 96 -24.45 -15.67 -8.62
C VAL A 96 -25.02 -14.62 -9.56
N THR A 97 -26.22 -14.12 -9.28
CA THR A 97 -26.88 -13.06 -10.03
C THR A 97 -26.70 -11.73 -9.31
N LEU A 98 -26.21 -10.72 -10.01
CA LEU A 98 -26.06 -9.36 -9.50
C LEU A 98 -27.11 -8.48 -10.17
N ARG A 99 -27.88 -7.74 -9.36
CA ARG A 99 -28.67 -6.60 -9.84
C ARG A 99 -27.82 -5.35 -9.75
N LEU A 100 -27.62 -4.72 -10.90
CA LEU A 100 -26.70 -3.59 -11.08
C LEU A 100 -27.45 -2.37 -11.59
N SER A 101 -26.98 -1.19 -11.22
CA SER A 101 -27.42 0.08 -11.79
C SER A 101 -26.25 0.79 -12.47
N LEU A 102 -26.40 1.17 -13.73
CA LEU A 102 -25.40 1.93 -14.49
C LEU A 102 -26.12 2.92 -15.41
N ASN A 103 -25.78 4.21 -15.31
CA ASN A 103 -26.37 5.29 -16.12
C ASN A 103 -27.92 5.22 -16.14
N ASP A 104 -28.51 5.16 -14.94
CA ASP A 104 -29.97 5.07 -14.69
C ASP A 104 -30.68 3.81 -15.23
N SER A 105 -29.93 2.89 -15.81
CA SER A 105 -30.44 1.58 -16.24
C SER A 105 -30.18 0.53 -15.19
N ILE A 106 -31.22 -0.26 -14.85
CA ILE A 106 -31.11 -1.37 -13.90
C ILE A 106 -31.19 -2.67 -14.73
N PHE A 107 -30.26 -3.58 -14.48
CA PHE A 107 -30.19 -4.86 -15.18
C PHE A 107 -29.59 -5.95 -14.29
N ASP A 108 -29.87 -7.20 -14.63
CA ASP A 108 -29.34 -8.37 -13.94
C ASP A 108 -28.23 -9.01 -14.78
N THR A 109 -27.17 -9.47 -14.09
CA THR A 109 -26.06 -10.19 -14.70
C THR A 109 -25.72 -11.42 -13.88
N THR A 110 -25.73 -12.60 -14.49
CA THR A 110 -25.44 -13.86 -13.81
C THR A 110 -24.03 -14.36 -14.11
N PHE A 111 -23.29 -14.67 -13.06
CA PHE A 111 -21.94 -15.23 -13.12
C PHE A 111 -21.97 -16.71 -12.79
N TYR A 112 -21.72 -17.54 -13.79
CA TYR A 112 -21.68 -18.99 -13.63
C TYR A 112 -20.31 -19.48 -13.16
N ARG A 113 -20.32 -20.60 -12.47
CA ARG A 113 -19.13 -21.36 -12.14
C ARG A 113 -18.55 -21.98 -13.41
N VAL A 114 -17.25 -21.81 -13.62
CA VAL A 114 -16.56 -22.33 -14.80
C VAL A 114 -15.33 -23.13 -14.37
N LYS A 115 -14.90 -24.10 -15.16
CA LYS A 115 -13.62 -24.78 -14.94
C LYS A 115 -12.49 -23.77 -15.01
N LYS A 116 -11.56 -23.84 -14.08
CA LYS A 116 -10.35 -23.01 -14.16
C LYS A 116 -9.65 -23.29 -15.48
N PRO A 117 -9.23 -22.25 -16.22
CA PRO A 117 -8.43 -22.49 -17.42
C PRO A 117 -7.18 -23.26 -17.00
N VAL A 118 -6.96 -24.41 -17.64
CA VAL A 118 -5.69 -25.11 -17.53
C VAL A 118 -4.66 -24.20 -18.18
N GLU A 119 -3.64 -23.75 -17.42
CA GLU A 119 -2.50 -23.06 -18.02
C GLU A 119 -1.89 -24.03 -19.04
N LYS A 120 -2.29 -23.90 -20.31
CA LYS A 120 -1.59 -24.56 -21.41
C LYS A 120 -0.19 -23.95 -21.39
N LYS A 121 0.82 -24.75 -21.05
CA LYS A 121 2.18 -24.39 -21.40
C LYS A 121 2.16 -24.05 -22.88
N ASP A 122 2.65 -22.89 -23.23
CA ASP A 122 2.70 -22.38 -24.61
C ASP A 122 3.73 -23.22 -25.40
N SER A 123 3.43 -24.51 -25.59
CA SER A 123 4.29 -25.48 -26.28
C SER A 123 4.57 -25.06 -27.73
N LEU A 124 3.62 -24.36 -28.36
CA LEU A 124 3.82 -23.79 -29.69
C LEU A 124 4.89 -22.69 -29.69
N LYS A 125 4.87 -21.80 -28.70
CA LYS A 125 5.92 -20.75 -28.57
C LYS A 125 7.28 -21.32 -28.17
N GLU A 126 7.32 -22.42 -27.42
CA GLU A 126 8.57 -23.12 -27.10
C GLU A 126 9.16 -23.74 -28.38
N LEU A 127 8.34 -24.39 -29.21
CA LEU A 127 8.74 -24.94 -30.51
C LEU A 127 9.18 -23.87 -31.52
N GLU A 128 8.46 -22.73 -31.58
CA GLU A 128 8.85 -21.58 -32.42
C GLU A 128 10.22 -21.03 -32.00
N ILE A 129 10.50 -20.94 -30.70
CA ILE A 129 11.79 -20.48 -30.18
C ILE A 129 12.90 -21.50 -30.46
N GLU A 130 12.64 -22.79 -30.42
CA GLU A 130 13.60 -23.84 -30.75
C GLU A 130 14.09 -23.78 -32.18
N ASN A 131 13.27 -23.31 -33.11
CA ASN A 131 13.59 -23.20 -34.54
C ASN A 131 14.31 -21.88 -34.92
N LEU A 132 14.56 -20.99 -33.95
CA LEU A 132 15.27 -19.74 -34.21
C LEU A 132 16.80 -19.91 -34.29
N SER A 133 17.49 -18.98 -34.94
CA SER A 133 18.94 -18.91 -34.91
C SER A 133 19.48 -18.67 -33.48
N ASP A 134 20.72 -19.09 -33.23
CA ASP A 134 21.33 -18.94 -31.89
C ASP A 134 21.44 -17.46 -31.47
N THR A 135 21.67 -16.55 -32.42
CA THR A 135 21.65 -15.11 -32.16
C THR A 135 20.27 -14.59 -31.77
N ALA A 136 19.20 -15.07 -32.41
CA ALA A 136 17.84 -14.74 -32.06
C ALA A 136 17.44 -15.30 -30.67
N LYS A 137 17.82 -16.55 -30.37
CA LYS A 137 17.65 -17.18 -29.05
C LYS A 137 18.37 -16.38 -27.96
N ALA A 138 19.60 -15.97 -28.18
CA ALA A 138 20.38 -15.17 -27.24
C ALA A 138 19.72 -13.80 -26.99
N ARG A 139 19.19 -13.13 -28.03
CA ARG A 139 18.43 -11.88 -27.90
C ARG A 139 17.17 -12.05 -27.07
N ILE A 140 16.36 -13.08 -27.37
CA ILE A 140 15.13 -13.40 -26.59
C ILE A 140 15.47 -13.69 -25.13
N LYS A 141 16.53 -14.46 -24.87
CA LYS A 141 16.99 -14.77 -23.49
C LYS A 141 17.42 -13.51 -22.75
N LYS A 142 18.11 -12.58 -23.42
CA LYS A 142 18.53 -11.28 -22.86
C LYS A 142 17.30 -10.43 -22.51
N GLU A 143 16.32 -10.33 -23.42
CA GLU A 143 15.09 -9.57 -23.18
C GLU A 143 14.22 -10.19 -22.07
N LYS A 144 14.07 -11.51 -22.05
CA LYS A 144 13.39 -12.21 -20.94
C LYS A 144 14.08 -11.95 -19.59
N LYS A 145 15.42 -11.93 -19.56
CA LYS A 145 16.20 -11.59 -18.36
C LYS A 145 15.97 -10.15 -17.92
N LYS A 146 16.01 -9.18 -18.84
CA LYS A 146 15.73 -7.77 -18.55
C LYS A 146 14.31 -7.59 -17.99
N LYS A 147 13.32 -8.18 -18.67
CA LYS A 147 11.91 -8.15 -18.21
C LYS A 147 11.76 -8.75 -16.80
N ARG A 148 12.39 -9.90 -16.54
CA ARG A 148 12.35 -10.53 -15.23
C ARG A 148 12.97 -9.65 -14.12
N VAL A 149 14.09 -8.99 -14.41
CA VAL A 149 14.73 -8.05 -13.48
C VAL A 149 13.80 -6.87 -13.21
N PHE A 150 13.25 -6.26 -14.25
CA PHE A 150 12.31 -5.15 -14.17
C PHE A 150 11.06 -5.52 -13.33
N GLU A 151 10.44 -6.66 -13.62
CA GLU A 151 9.27 -7.16 -12.89
C GLU A 151 9.60 -7.47 -11.42
N THR A 152 10.81 -8.02 -11.17
CA THR A 152 11.27 -8.35 -9.82
C THR A 152 11.50 -7.10 -8.98
N MET A 153 12.16 -6.08 -9.52
CA MET A 153 12.41 -4.80 -8.83
C MET A 153 11.11 -4.09 -8.47
N ARG A 154 10.14 -4.10 -9.36
CA ARG A 154 8.83 -3.47 -9.16
C ARG A 154 7.84 -4.34 -8.37
N GLY A 155 8.19 -5.60 -8.08
CA GLY A 155 7.34 -6.53 -7.34
C GLY A 155 6.07 -6.89 -8.11
N PHE A 156 6.20 -7.42 -9.35
CA PHE A 156 5.06 -7.80 -10.18
C PHE A 156 4.22 -8.91 -9.55
N SER A 157 2.94 -8.66 -9.40
CA SER A 157 1.95 -9.65 -8.96
C SER A 157 1.29 -10.32 -10.16
N LYS A 158 1.51 -11.62 -10.32
CA LYS A 158 0.85 -12.41 -11.37
C LYS A 158 -0.68 -12.46 -11.21
N LEU A 159 -1.16 -12.41 -9.96
CA LEU A 159 -2.59 -12.47 -9.64
C LEU A 159 -3.32 -11.21 -10.08
N THR A 160 -2.80 -10.04 -9.71
CA THR A 160 -3.44 -8.75 -9.99
C THR A 160 -2.95 -8.09 -11.27
N LYS A 161 -1.92 -8.67 -11.93
CA LYS A 161 -1.23 -8.08 -13.09
C LYS A 161 -0.70 -6.66 -12.83
N GLN A 162 -0.41 -6.34 -11.59
CA GLN A 162 0.06 -5.02 -11.16
C GLN A 162 1.43 -5.11 -10.51
N TYR A 163 2.16 -4.01 -10.56
CA TYR A 163 3.40 -3.83 -9.82
C TYR A 163 3.11 -3.35 -8.40
N THR A 164 3.82 -3.89 -7.41
CA THR A 164 3.75 -3.42 -6.03
C THR A 164 4.23 -1.97 -5.93
N ARG A 165 5.24 -1.60 -6.75
CA ARG A 165 5.77 -0.24 -6.86
C ARG A 165 5.82 0.18 -8.31
N SER A 166 5.43 1.40 -8.58
CA SER A 166 5.52 2.00 -9.93
C SER A 166 5.65 3.51 -9.79
N TYR A 167 6.41 4.13 -10.67
CA TYR A 167 6.53 5.58 -10.72
C TYR A 167 6.33 6.11 -12.14
N LYS A 168 6.03 7.39 -12.23
CA LYS A 168 5.90 8.16 -13.46
C LYS A 168 6.14 9.63 -13.16
N PHE A 169 6.34 10.41 -14.19
CA PHE A 169 6.39 11.87 -14.10
C PHE A 169 5.06 12.47 -14.55
N LEU A 170 4.68 13.57 -13.93
CA LEU A 170 3.46 14.33 -14.19
C LEU A 170 3.85 15.80 -14.46
N GLU A 171 2.90 16.58 -15.01
CA GLU A 171 3.05 18.02 -15.22
C GLU A 171 4.37 18.36 -15.94
N ASP A 172 4.54 17.84 -17.16
CA ASP A 172 5.73 18.04 -17.98
C ASP A 172 7.05 17.70 -17.26
N SER A 173 7.02 16.61 -16.51
CA SER A 173 8.16 16.07 -15.74
C SER A 173 8.57 16.91 -14.50
N THR A 174 7.78 17.90 -14.09
CA THR A 174 8.12 18.72 -12.92
C THR A 174 7.65 18.11 -11.59
N VAL A 175 6.83 17.04 -11.64
CA VAL A 175 6.30 16.34 -10.49
C VAL A 175 6.59 14.84 -10.60
N GLY A 176 7.35 14.31 -9.67
CA GLY A 176 7.54 12.87 -9.54
C GLY A 176 6.35 12.22 -8.82
N TYR A 177 5.79 11.15 -9.37
CA TYR A 177 4.72 10.37 -8.74
C TYR A 177 5.16 8.93 -8.55
N ILE A 178 5.10 8.44 -7.32
CA ILE A 178 5.37 7.04 -6.99
C ILE A 178 4.18 6.39 -6.26
N LYS A 179 3.64 5.33 -6.84
CA LYS A 179 2.61 4.48 -6.22
C LYS A 179 3.27 3.29 -5.55
N ILE A 180 3.04 3.14 -4.24
CA ILE A 180 3.52 2.02 -3.43
C ILE A 180 2.31 1.29 -2.88
N ARG A 181 1.95 0.14 -3.48
CA ARG A 181 0.77 -0.68 -3.09
C ARG A 181 1.06 -1.60 -1.90
N GLY A 182 2.31 -1.69 -1.49
CA GLY A 182 2.72 -2.48 -0.34
C GLY A 182 4.23 -2.49 -0.20
N PHE A 183 4.72 -2.50 1.00
CA PHE A 183 6.14 -2.62 1.34
C PHE A 183 6.54 -4.10 1.37
N MET A 184 6.39 -4.79 0.25
CA MET A 184 6.63 -6.23 0.10
C MET A 184 7.09 -6.56 -1.32
N ASN A 185 7.53 -7.80 -1.53
CA ASN A 185 7.99 -8.35 -2.81
C ASN A 185 9.20 -7.60 -3.42
N GLY A 186 10.12 -8.34 -3.97
CA GLY A 186 11.30 -7.85 -4.69
C GLY A 186 12.28 -7.00 -3.89
N PRO A 187 13.43 -6.72 -4.45
CA PRO A 187 14.37 -5.72 -3.95
C PRO A 187 13.80 -4.32 -4.24
N TYR A 188 13.74 -3.48 -3.23
CA TYR A 188 13.15 -2.14 -3.32
C TYR A 188 14.19 -1.04 -3.53
N GLN A 189 15.42 -1.26 -3.08
CA GLN A 189 16.48 -0.25 -3.09
C GLN A 189 16.71 0.29 -4.51
N SER A 190 17.00 -0.60 -5.45
CA SER A 190 17.30 -0.20 -6.82
C SER A 190 16.18 0.61 -7.49
N LEU A 191 14.92 0.37 -7.13
CA LEU A 191 13.81 1.15 -7.66
C LEU A 191 13.75 2.55 -7.07
N TYR A 192 13.98 2.68 -5.75
CA TYR A 192 14.03 3.99 -5.12
C TYR A 192 15.26 4.76 -5.58
N ASP A 193 16.43 4.12 -5.73
CA ASP A 193 17.65 4.72 -6.24
C ASP A 193 17.43 5.26 -7.69
N GLU A 194 16.80 4.45 -8.54
CA GLU A 194 16.41 4.85 -9.91
C GLU A 194 15.46 6.05 -9.89
N PHE A 195 14.38 5.97 -9.12
CA PHE A 195 13.36 7.02 -9.04
C PHE A 195 13.94 8.36 -8.56
N PHE A 196 14.72 8.36 -7.47
CA PHE A 196 15.29 9.60 -6.95
C PHE A 196 16.41 10.17 -7.81
N ALA A 197 17.18 9.34 -8.53
CA ALA A 197 18.13 9.80 -9.52
C ALA A 197 17.45 10.45 -10.74
N GLU A 198 16.34 9.88 -11.21
CA GLU A 198 15.56 10.48 -12.31
C GLU A 198 14.87 11.77 -11.89
N ILE A 199 14.35 11.87 -10.64
CA ILE A 199 13.78 13.10 -10.08
C ILE A 199 14.81 14.23 -10.05
N ASP A 200 16.03 13.93 -9.59
CA ASP A 200 17.13 14.90 -9.55
C ASP A 200 17.50 15.37 -10.95
N THR A 201 17.66 14.43 -11.90
CA THR A 201 17.95 14.73 -13.30
C THR A 201 16.85 15.56 -13.97
N ALA A 202 15.58 15.29 -13.67
CA ALA A 202 14.43 16.02 -14.21
C ALA A 202 14.20 17.38 -13.53
N GLY A 203 14.92 17.68 -12.44
CA GLY A 203 14.71 18.91 -11.67
C GLY A 203 13.33 19.03 -11.06
N CYS A 204 12.74 17.92 -10.61
CA CYS A 204 11.41 17.92 -10.02
C CYS A 204 11.34 18.78 -8.75
N SER A 205 10.42 19.73 -8.71
CA SER A 205 10.18 20.57 -7.51
C SER A 205 9.30 19.91 -6.46
N SER A 206 8.53 18.90 -6.85
CA SER A 206 7.58 18.22 -5.97
C SER A 206 7.52 16.73 -6.28
N ILE A 207 7.19 15.94 -5.25
CA ILE A 207 6.87 14.51 -5.39
C ILE A 207 5.54 14.18 -4.73
N VAL A 208 4.84 13.22 -5.32
CA VAL A 208 3.62 12.62 -4.76
C VAL A 208 3.89 11.16 -4.46
N ILE A 209 3.77 10.78 -3.19
CA ILE A 209 3.89 9.40 -2.72
C ILE A 209 2.49 8.87 -2.46
N ASP A 210 2.02 7.95 -3.29
CA ASP A 210 0.69 7.37 -3.15
C ASP A 210 0.72 6.07 -2.35
N LEU A 211 0.27 6.13 -1.10
CA LEU A 211 0.16 5.03 -0.16
C LEU A 211 -1.29 4.53 0.01
N ARG A 212 -2.23 5.04 -0.78
CA ARG A 212 -3.61 4.53 -0.75
C ARG A 212 -3.63 3.04 -1.08
N ASP A 213 -4.42 2.27 -0.34
CA ASP A 213 -4.54 0.81 -0.43
C ASP A 213 -3.27 0.03 -0.08
N ASN A 214 -2.33 0.64 0.63
CA ASN A 214 -1.11 0.00 1.09
C ASN A 214 -1.25 -0.50 2.53
N LEU A 215 -1.48 -1.80 2.71
CA LEU A 215 -1.63 -2.43 4.03
C LEU A 215 -0.31 -2.55 4.83
N GLY A 216 0.77 -1.94 4.36
CA GLY A 216 2.05 -1.96 5.05
C GLY A 216 3.05 -2.98 4.51
N GLY A 217 3.91 -3.50 5.37
CA GLY A 217 4.92 -4.50 5.04
C GLY A 217 6.26 -4.30 5.76
N ARG A 218 7.37 -4.34 5.00
CA ARG A 218 8.74 -4.33 5.53
C ARG A 218 9.14 -2.98 6.14
N LEU A 219 9.47 -2.99 7.42
CA LEU A 219 9.96 -1.81 8.13
C LEU A 219 11.31 -1.31 7.59
N ALA A 220 12.17 -2.24 7.15
CA ALA A 220 13.45 -1.87 6.52
C ALA A 220 13.26 -1.07 5.22
N GLU A 221 12.16 -1.28 4.51
CA GLU A 221 11.85 -0.56 3.30
C GLU A 221 11.43 0.88 3.58
N ILE A 222 10.56 1.12 4.55
CA ILE A 222 10.20 2.49 4.95
C ILE A 222 11.39 3.25 5.52
N HIS A 223 12.28 2.57 6.27
CA HIS A 223 13.52 3.17 6.76
C HIS A 223 14.44 3.60 5.60
N TYR A 224 14.56 2.76 4.56
CA TYR A 224 15.35 3.10 3.39
C TYR A 224 14.75 4.28 2.61
N LEU A 225 13.42 4.30 2.44
CA LEU A 225 12.71 5.38 1.78
C LEU A 225 12.87 6.70 2.54
N MET A 226 12.80 6.67 3.89
CA MET A 226 13.02 7.86 4.72
C MET A 226 14.40 8.50 4.51
N LYS A 227 15.44 7.75 4.15
CA LYS A 227 16.75 8.31 3.80
C LYS A 227 16.72 9.24 2.58
N TYR A 228 15.77 9.06 1.68
CA TYR A 228 15.54 9.97 0.56
C TYR A 228 14.61 11.13 0.91
N LEU A 229 13.79 11.00 1.95
CA LEU A 229 12.73 11.96 2.26
C LEU A 229 13.10 12.95 3.37
N ALA A 230 13.91 12.52 4.35
CA ALA A 230 14.28 13.35 5.48
C ALA A 230 15.20 14.51 5.08
N ARG A 231 15.08 15.66 5.80
CA ARG A 231 15.94 16.83 5.61
C ARG A 231 17.21 16.80 6.44
N GLY A 232 17.17 16.16 7.60
CA GLY A 232 18.27 16.01 8.55
C GLY A 232 18.22 14.66 9.23
N GLU A 233 19.04 14.45 10.26
CA GLU A 233 19.05 13.23 11.05
C GLU A 233 17.64 12.86 11.53
N PHE A 234 17.27 11.59 11.43
CA PHE A 234 15.93 11.08 11.74
C PHE A 234 15.98 9.72 12.42
N ILE A 235 14.90 9.38 13.12
CA ILE A 235 14.59 8.05 13.63
C ILE A 235 13.29 7.61 12.94
N THR A 236 13.26 6.40 12.37
CA THR A 236 12.05 5.92 11.69
C THR A 236 11.03 5.32 12.67
N MET A 237 11.50 4.67 13.72
CA MET A 237 10.66 4.02 14.72
C MET A 237 11.39 3.82 16.03
N SER A 238 10.66 3.66 17.12
CA SER A 238 11.19 3.28 18.42
C SER A 238 11.68 1.83 18.45
N ASP A 239 12.40 1.46 19.50
CA ASP A 239 12.65 0.06 19.82
C ASP A 239 11.33 -0.68 20.00
N MET A 240 11.28 -1.95 19.56
CA MET A 240 10.07 -2.74 19.66
C MET A 240 9.75 -3.07 21.13
N GLU A 241 8.58 -2.65 21.58
CA GLU A 241 8.06 -2.97 22.91
C GLU A 241 7.44 -4.37 22.92
N SER A 242 7.71 -5.16 23.95
CA SER A 242 7.17 -6.51 24.11
C SER A 242 6.93 -6.86 25.58
N LYS A 243 6.07 -7.84 25.85
CA LYS A 243 5.91 -8.44 27.17
C LYS A 243 6.87 -9.63 27.42
N THR A 244 7.69 -9.99 26.44
CA THR A 244 8.61 -11.14 26.51
C THR A 244 9.99 -10.77 25.98
N ARG A 245 11.04 -11.35 26.57
CA ARG A 245 12.42 -11.17 26.09
C ARG A 245 12.73 -11.98 24.82
N ILE A 246 11.88 -12.93 24.46
CA ILE A 246 12.14 -13.91 23.39
C ILE A 246 10.98 -13.98 22.36
N PRO A 247 10.52 -12.83 21.82
CA PRO A 247 9.36 -12.83 20.91
C PRO A 247 9.62 -13.57 19.61
N ARG A 248 10.81 -13.42 19.00
CA ARG A 248 11.16 -14.10 17.74
C ARG A 248 11.31 -15.60 17.94
N THR A 249 11.94 -16.03 19.03
CA THR A 249 12.03 -17.46 19.42
C THR A 249 10.63 -18.04 19.58
N LYS A 250 9.70 -17.36 20.28
CA LYS A 250 8.30 -17.81 20.40
C LYS A 250 7.58 -17.85 19.06
N SER A 251 7.86 -16.93 18.17
CA SER A 251 7.29 -16.88 16.81
C SER A 251 7.74 -18.07 15.96
N ILE A 252 9.03 -18.36 15.92
CA ILE A 252 9.59 -19.46 15.10
C ILE A 252 8.95 -20.80 15.47
N TRP A 253 8.77 -21.09 16.77
CA TRP A 253 8.24 -22.36 17.25
C TRP A 253 6.72 -22.51 17.09
N SER A 254 6.02 -21.47 16.67
CA SER A 254 4.56 -21.51 16.52
C SER A 254 4.07 -22.00 15.16
N SER A 255 4.95 -22.19 14.16
CA SER A 255 4.56 -22.53 12.79
C SER A 255 5.48 -23.57 12.17
N ASN A 256 4.97 -24.31 11.19
CA ASN A 256 5.70 -25.25 10.35
C ASN A 256 6.52 -26.31 11.11
N ASN A 257 5.86 -27.43 11.47
CA ASN A 257 6.45 -28.54 12.21
C ASN A 257 6.94 -29.71 11.31
N LYS A 258 7.26 -29.44 10.05
CA LYS A 258 7.91 -30.45 9.20
C LYS A 258 9.27 -30.84 9.78
N PRO A 259 9.68 -32.12 9.76
CA PRO A 259 10.89 -32.61 10.44
C PRO A 259 12.15 -31.81 10.14
N LEU A 260 12.39 -31.48 8.85
CA LEU A 260 13.54 -30.65 8.44
C LEU A 260 13.51 -29.26 9.06
N MET A 261 12.32 -28.65 9.14
CA MET A 261 12.17 -27.31 9.74
C MET A 261 12.33 -27.34 11.25
N VAL A 262 11.90 -28.42 11.90
CA VAL A 262 12.14 -28.61 13.34
C VAL A 262 13.63 -28.72 13.62
N LEU A 263 14.36 -29.50 12.83
CA LEU A 263 15.83 -29.60 12.95
C LEU A 263 16.52 -28.26 12.78
N LEU A 264 16.17 -27.49 11.73
CA LEU A 264 16.71 -26.15 11.51
C LEU A 264 16.40 -25.20 12.66
N LYS A 265 15.16 -25.21 13.18
CA LYS A 265 14.76 -24.41 14.34
C LYS A 265 15.58 -24.77 15.58
N THR A 266 15.81 -26.07 15.83
CA THR A 266 16.60 -26.54 16.98
C THR A 266 18.02 -26.01 16.92
N ILE A 267 18.64 -25.95 15.74
CA ILE A 267 20.00 -25.43 15.54
C ILE A 267 20.04 -23.91 15.74
N ILE A 268 19.05 -23.18 15.21
CA ILE A 268 19.05 -21.72 15.23
C ILE A 268 18.59 -21.14 16.58
N THR A 269 17.72 -21.85 17.29
CA THR A 269 17.08 -21.34 18.53
C THR A 269 18.10 -20.88 19.60
N PRO A 270 19.17 -21.62 19.93
CA PRO A 270 20.12 -21.17 20.96
C PRO A 270 20.74 -19.80 20.63
N PHE A 271 21.13 -19.60 19.36
CA PHE A 271 21.72 -18.34 18.90
C PHE A 271 20.68 -17.19 18.94
N LEU A 272 19.47 -17.45 18.45
CA LEU A 272 18.39 -16.47 18.46
C LEU A 272 17.98 -16.10 19.89
N TYR A 273 17.85 -17.09 20.76
CA TYR A 273 17.53 -16.90 22.17
C TYR A 273 18.57 -16.04 22.87
N THR A 274 19.87 -16.36 22.72
CA THR A 274 20.97 -15.58 23.29
C THR A 274 20.98 -14.15 22.72
N TYR A 275 20.82 -14.01 21.41
CA TYR A 275 20.70 -12.69 20.77
C TYR A 275 19.57 -11.85 21.38
N GLU A 276 18.37 -12.42 21.52
CA GLU A 276 17.22 -11.72 22.08
C GLU A 276 17.45 -11.31 23.55
N LEU A 277 18.08 -12.16 24.37
CA LEU A 277 18.38 -11.83 25.75
C LEU A 277 19.41 -10.70 25.88
N VAL A 278 20.46 -10.73 25.05
CA VAL A 278 21.54 -9.72 25.08
C VAL A 278 21.08 -8.38 24.51
N THR A 279 20.25 -8.40 23.46
CA THR A 279 19.81 -7.17 22.78
C THR A 279 18.54 -6.55 23.38
N SER A 280 17.88 -7.23 24.32
CA SER A 280 16.68 -6.72 24.97
C SER A 280 16.99 -6.07 26.32
N LYS A 281 16.27 -4.98 26.65
CA LYS A 281 16.33 -4.30 27.94
C LYS A 281 14.94 -4.24 28.56
N LYS A 282 14.80 -4.62 29.83
CA LYS A 282 13.53 -4.50 30.56
C LYS A 282 13.53 -3.21 31.37
N ILE A 283 12.52 -2.36 31.16
CA ILE A 283 12.32 -1.09 31.87
C ILE A 283 10.84 -1.03 32.27
N ASN A 284 10.55 -0.83 33.54
CA ASN A 284 9.19 -0.68 34.08
C ASN A 284 8.19 -1.78 33.59
N GLY A 285 8.67 -3.03 33.57
CA GLY A 285 7.83 -4.18 33.17
C GLY A 285 7.71 -4.41 31.64
N ILE A 286 8.14 -3.46 30.81
CA ILE A 286 8.15 -3.55 29.34
C ILE A 286 9.54 -3.97 28.89
N VAL A 287 9.59 -4.85 27.89
CA VAL A 287 10.84 -5.29 27.27
C VAL A 287 11.03 -4.59 25.93
N TYR A 288 12.12 -3.87 25.79
CA TYR A 288 12.52 -3.16 24.58
C TYR A 288 13.52 -3.99 23.79
N HIS A 289 13.26 -4.20 22.51
CA HIS A 289 14.16 -4.88 21.58
C HIS A 289 14.71 -3.89 20.57
N LYS A 290 16.04 -3.75 20.53
CA LYS A 290 16.71 -2.83 19.61
C LYS A 290 16.34 -3.12 18.15
N MET A 291 16.04 -2.06 17.43
CA MET A 291 15.76 -2.07 15.99
C MET A 291 16.84 -1.26 15.25
N ASN A 292 17.22 -1.66 14.04
CA ASN A 292 18.15 -0.85 13.25
C ASN A 292 17.57 0.52 12.90
N ALA A 293 16.28 0.58 12.68
CA ALA A 293 15.54 1.80 12.34
C ALA A 293 15.18 2.68 13.55
N SER A 294 15.57 2.26 14.79
CA SER A 294 15.44 3.07 16.01
C SER A 294 16.71 3.89 16.32
N LYS A 295 17.74 3.78 15.48
CA LYS A 295 18.95 4.56 15.62
C LYS A 295 18.85 5.86 14.82
N PRO A 296 19.43 6.96 15.33
CA PRO A 296 19.64 8.16 14.54
C PRO A 296 20.31 7.81 13.21
N THR A 297 19.78 8.29 12.13
CA THR A 297 20.19 7.95 10.77
C THR A 297 20.24 9.19 9.92
N GLU A 298 21.37 9.40 9.23
CA GLU A 298 21.53 10.50 8.28
C GLU A 298 20.80 10.20 6.97
N PRO A 299 20.15 11.20 6.36
CA PRO A 299 19.61 11.08 5.01
C PRO A 299 20.71 10.85 3.99
N PHE A 300 20.34 10.35 2.80
CA PHE A 300 21.28 10.30 1.68
C PHE A 300 21.68 11.71 1.23
N LYS A 301 22.91 11.85 0.69
CA LYS A 301 23.39 13.15 0.17
C LYS A 301 22.48 13.74 -0.89
N ASN A 302 21.87 12.88 -1.72
CA ASN A 302 20.90 13.22 -2.74
C ASN A 302 19.44 13.08 -2.23
N SER A 303 19.19 13.28 -0.93
CA SER A 303 17.83 13.31 -0.40
C SER A 303 17.03 14.45 -1.04
N PHE A 304 15.78 14.19 -1.34
CA PHE A 304 14.89 15.12 -2.01
C PHE A 304 14.60 16.35 -1.13
N LYS A 305 14.85 17.56 -1.66
CA LYS A 305 14.69 18.82 -0.90
C LYS A 305 13.37 19.53 -1.20
N GLY A 306 12.73 19.19 -2.31
CA GLY A 306 11.46 19.78 -2.75
C GLY A 306 10.27 19.41 -1.86
N LYS A 307 9.06 19.72 -2.32
CA LYS A 307 7.81 19.44 -1.61
C LYS A 307 7.38 18.00 -1.75
N ILE A 308 6.87 17.43 -0.66
CA ILE A 308 6.33 16.07 -0.63
C ILE A 308 4.85 16.15 -0.31
N TYR A 309 4.05 15.46 -1.11
CA TYR A 309 2.64 15.17 -0.84
C TYR A 309 2.47 13.66 -0.67
N VAL A 310 1.68 13.25 0.30
CA VAL A 310 1.40 11.83 0.54
C VAL A 310 -0.10 11.60 0.43
N LEU A 311 -0.50 10.70 -0.46
CA LEU A 311 -1.88 10.27 -0.58
C LEU A 311 -2.13 9.05 0.30
N ILE A 312 -3.10 9.15 1.20
CA ILE A 312 -3.50 8.09 2.14
C ILE A 312 -5.00 7.81 2.07
N ASN A 313 -5.40 6.64 2.56
CA ASN A 313 -6.80 6.29 2.77
C ASN A 313 -6.96 5.25 3.89
N GLY A 314 -8.19 4.86 4.22
CA GLY A 314 -8.49 3.87 5.24
C GLY A 314 -7.81 2.50 5.06
N ASN A 315 -7.29 2.18 3.87
CA ASN A 315 -6.45 1.00 3.63
C ASN A 315 -4.94 1.27 3.78
N SER A 316 -4.50 2.48 4.13
CA SER A 316 -3.11 2.77 4.52
C SER A 316 -2.89 2.28 5.94
N PHE A 317 -2.07 1.22 6.12
CA PHE A 317 -1.99 0.50 7.37
C PHE A 317 -0.56 0.11 7.75
N SER A 318 -0.28 -0.09 9.05
CA SER A 318 1.01 -0.59 9.55
C SER A 318 2.20 0.27 9.08
N ALA A 319 3.14 -0.27 8.28
CA ALA A 319 4.29 0.48 7.76
C ALA A 319 3.88 1.75 6.99
N SER A 320 2.70 1.76 6.34
CA SER A 320 2.17 2.97 5.68
C SER A 320 1.77 4.04 6.68
N SER A 321 1.14 3.66 7.81
CA SER A 321 0.85 4.62 8.89
C SER A 321 2.14 5.13 9.51
N ILE A 322 3.10 4.27 9.84
CA ILE A 322 4.38 4.68 10.45
C ILE A 322 5.12 5.72 9.57
N ILE A 323 5.22 5.50 8.25
CA ILE A 323 5.90 6.47 7.38
C ILE A 323 5.09 7.75 7.24
N SER A 324 3.76 7.68 7.18
CA SER A 324 2.87 8.85 7.13
C SER A 324 2.99 9.67 8.43
N THR A 325 2.97 9.01 9.59
CA THR A 325 3.22 9.64 10.90
C THR A 325 4.58 10.36 10.94
N ASN A 326 5.65 9.71 10.43
CA ASN A 326 6.96 10.35 10.39
C ASN A 326 6.97 11.59 9.51
N LEU A 327 6.37 11.52 8.33
CA LEU A 327 6.37 12.62 7.37
C LEU A 327 5.48 13.78 7.82
N GLN A 328 4.36 13.50 8.48
CA GLN A 328 3.49 14.52 9.07
C GLN A 328 4.12 15.12 10.34
N GLY A 329 4.52 14.29 11.29
CA GLY A 329 5.07 14.75 12.58
C GLY A 329 6.39 15.51 12.46
N SER A 330 7.17 15.30 11.39
CA SER A 330 8.34 16.10 11.06
C SER A 330 8.03 17.29 10.13
N GLU A 331 6.78 17.57 9.84
CA GLU A 331 6.34 18.61 8.90
C GLU A 331 7.02 18.50 7.51
N ARG A 332 7.41 17.27 7.15
CA ARG A 332 8.16 17.03 5.92
C ARG A 332 7.25 16.92 4.70
N ALA A 333 6.01 16.46 4.88
CA ALA A 333 5.06 16.27 3.80
C ALA A 333 3.69 16.82 4.15
N THR A 334 2.94 17.18 3.11
CA THR A 334 1.50 17.47 3.19
C THR A 334 0.74 16.16 2.94
N ILE A 335 -0.10 15.78 3.87
CA ILE A 335 -0.89 14.54 3.81
C ILE A 335 -2.28 14.85 3.25
N VAL A 336 -2.71 14.08 2.24
CA VAL A 336 -4.00 14.33 1.53
C VAL A 336 -4.77 13.02 1.40
N GLY A 337 -6.07 13.06 1.59
CA GLY A 337 -6.98 11.93 1.38
C GLY A 337 -7.91 11.66 2.54
N GLU A 338 -7.89 10.46 3.07
CA GLU A 338 -8.73 9.99 4.18
C GLU A 338 -7.83 9.48 5.31
N GLU A 339 -8.28 9.58 6.56
CA GLU A 339 -7.59 9.02 7.73
C GLU A 339 -7.08 7.60 7.49
N THR A 340 -5.84 7.29 7.89
CA THR A 340 -5.29 5.94 7.74
C THR A 340 -6.03 4.93 8.61
N GLY A 341 -6.17 3.68 8.13
CA GLY A 341 -6.75 2.61 8.93
C GLY A 341 -5.85 2.12 10.08
N GLY A 342 -4.54 2.30 9.97
CA GLY A 342 -3.62 2.02 11.07
C GLY A 342 -3.39 3.26 11.93
N THR A 343 -3.22 3.06 13.26
CA THR A 343 -3.10 4.18 14.21
C THR A 343 -1.82 5.01 14.03
N PHE A 344 -1.91 6.29 14.42
CA PHE A 344 -0.82 7.26 14.41
C PHE A 344 0.30 6.84 15.39
N ASN A 345 -0.08 6.47 16.60
CA ASN A 345 0.85 6.23 17.71
C ASN A 345 1.57 4.89 17.66
N GLY A 346 1.36 4.08 16.62
CA GLY A 346 2.11 2.85 16.43
C GLY A 346 1.24 1.67 16.01
N THR A 347 1.86 0.54 15.85
CA THR A 347 1.23 -0.67 15.34
C THR A 347 1.80 -1.91 15.99
N VAL A 348 0.97 -2.93 16.17
CA VAL A 348 1.43 -4.26 16.54
C VAL A 348 2.09 -4.88 15.32
N ALA A 349 3.41 -4.99 15.32
CA ALA A 349 4.18 -5.35 14.14
C ALA A 349 5.46 -6.15 14.46
N GLY A 350 6.13 -6.56 13.41
CA GLY A 350 7.46 -7.17 13.43
C GLY A 350 7.49 -8.64 13.80
N VAL A 351 6.79 -9.07 14.84
CA VAL A 351 6.81 -10.47 15.31
C VAL A 351 5.41 -10.94 15.69
N PHE A 352 4.96 -12.03 15.09
CA PHE A 352 3.65 -12.63 15.31
C PHE A 352 3.77 -14.08 15.76
N LYS A 353 2.85 -14.53 16.59
CA LYS A 353 2.72 -15.92 17.01
C LYS A 353 1.39 -16.49 16.53
N PRO A 354 1.37 -17.29 15.45
CA PRO A 354 0.19 -18.06 15.08
C PRO A 354 -0.01 -19.23 16.06
N ILE A 355 -1.23 -19.46 16.48
CA ILE A 355 -1.64 -20.63 17.25
C ILE A 355 -2.88 -21.25 16.62
N THR A 356 -3.03 -22.55 16.78
CA THR A 356 -4.25 -23.28 16.44
C THR A 356 -4.98 -23.63 17.72
N LEU A 357 -6.22 -23.18 17.85
CA LEU A 357 -7.03 -23.47 19.02
C LEU A 357 -7.32 -24.99 19.12
N PRO A 358 -7.20 -25.60 20.31
CA PRO A 358 -7.23 -27.07 20.41
C PRO A 358 -8.58 -27.68 20.06
N ASN A 359 -9.69 -27.01 20.35
CA ASN A 359 -11.04 -27.51 20.13
C ASN A 359 -11.59 -27.10 18.76
N SER A 360 -11.72 -25.80 18.49
CA SER A 360 -12.29 -25.28 17.23
C SER A 360 -11.38 -25.41 16.01
N LYS A 361 -10.08 -25.73 16.22
CA LYS A 361 -9.05 -25.74 15.16
C LYS A 361 -8.88 -24.41 14.41
N LEU A 362 -9.46 -23.34 14.90
CA LEU A 362 -9.28 -22.02 14.36
C LEU A 362 -7.82 -21.55 14.50
N HIS A 363 -7.31 -20.90 13.47
CA HIS A 363 -5.98 -20.28 13.50
C HIS A 363 -6.11 -18.84 13.98
N VAL A 364 -5.45 -18.53 15.08
CA VAL A 364 -5.41 -17.18 15.67
C VAL A 364 -3.97 -16.68 15.63
N GLN A 365 -3.78 -15.43 15.25
CA GLN A 365 -2.47 -14.79 15.18
C GLN A 365 -2.40 -13.64 16.18
N PHE A 366 -1.39 -13.68 17.06
CA PHE A 366 -1.10 -12.61 18.01
C PHE A 366 0.15 -11.87 17.63
N GLY A 367 0.13 -10.55 17.75
CA GLY A 367 1.35 -9.75 17.71
C GLY A 367 2.09 -9.84 19.06
N LEU A 368 3.41 -9.95 18.99
CA LEU A 368 4.31 -10.04 20.15
C LEU A 368 5.12 -8.76 20.35
N GLY A 369 5.01 -7.80 19.46
CA GLY A 369 5.72 -6.54 19.53
C GLY A 369 4.86 -5.36 19.13
N MET A 370 5.05 -4.23 19.79
CA MET A 370 4.48 -2.92 19.47
C MET A 370 5.61 -2.05 18.93
N ILE A 371 5.40 -1.42 17.78
CA ILE A 371 6.35 -0.51 17.13
C ILE A 371 5.66 0.84 16.99
N ARG A 372 6.36 1.89 17.42
CA ARG A 372 5.86 3.27 17.37
C ARG A 372 6.74 4.10 16.43
N ALA A 373 6.13 5.07 15.76
CA ALA A 373 6.87 6.18 15.18
C ALA A 373 7.44 7.07 16.33
N PRO A 374 8.42 7.92 16.07
CA PRO A 374 8.96 8.82 17.10
C PRO A 374 8.00 9.95 17.48
N TYR A 375 6.91 10.12 16.75
CA TYR A 375 5.89 11.12 17.00
C TYR A 375 4.65 10.48 17.63
N THR A 376 3.99 11.21 18.50
CA THR A 376 2.76 10.78 19.18
C THR A 376 1.70 11.86 19.09
N GLU A 377 0.45 11.45 19.03
CA GLU A 377 -0.72 12.33 19.00
C GLU A 377 -1.75 11.90 20.06
N SER A 378 -2.56 12.84 20.51
CA SER A 378 -3.61 12.61 21.49
C SER A 378 -4.95 13.12 20.92
N PRO A 379 -6.04 12.36 21.10
CA PRO A 379 -6.13 11.08 21.81
C PRO A 379 -5.54 9.90 21.01
N ASP A 380 -5.07 8.86 21.71
CA ASP A 380 -4.59 7.62 21.09
C ASP A 380 -5.75 6.83 20.43
N GLY A 381 -5.43 6.01 19.46
CA GLY A 381 -6.38 5.10 18.79
C GLY A 381 -6.99 5.66 17.50
N PHE A 382 -6.55 6.81 17.02
CA PHE A 382 -6.89 7.35 15.70
C PHE A 382 -5.73 7.14 14.71
N GLY A 383 -6.05 7.17 13.42
CA GLY A 383 -5.07 7.06 12.34
C GLY A 383 -4.34 8.38 12.09
N VAL A 384 -3.55 8.43 11.03
CA VAL A 384 -2.99 9.67 10.51
C VAL A 384 -4.13 10.46 9.86
N ILE A 385 -4.54 11.55 10.48
CA ILE A 385 -5.55 12.46 9.93
C ILE A 385 -4.87 13.33 8.87
N PRO A 386 -5.37 13.34 7.61
CA PRO A 386 -4.73 14.13 6.57
C PRO A 386 -4.89 15.64 6.81
N ASP A 387 -3.92 16.44 6.35
CA ASP A 387 -3.99 17.90 6.38
C ASP A 387 -5.12 18.42 5.49
N PHE A 388 -5.44 17.68 4.41
CA PHE A 388 -6.58 17.92 3.53
C PHE A 388 -7.41 16.65 3.36
N ILE A 389 -8.61 16.65 3.92
CA ILE A 389 -9.56 15.54 3.76
C ILE A 389 -10.20 15.66 2.38
N ILE A 390 -9.79 14.80 1.47
CA ILE A 390 -10.28 14.71 0.09
C ILE A 390 -10.72 13.29 -0.19
N LEU A 391 -12.02 13.11 -0.41
CA LEU A 391 -12.61 11.79 -0.66
C LEU A 391 -12.97 11.62 -2.14
N PRO A 392 -12.85 10.41 -2.70
CA PRO A 392 -13.33 10.15 -4.03
C PRO A 392 -14.86 10.29 -4.11
N THR A 393 -15.37 10.85 -5.20
CA THR A 393 -16.79 10.94 -5.48
C THR A 393 -17.19 9.96 -6.58
N LEU A 394 -18.47 9.57 -6.62
CA LEU A 394 -19.02 8.74 -7.70
C LEU A 394 -18.88 9.42 -9.06
N GLU A 395 -19.09 10.74 -9.12
CA GLU A 395 -18.94 11.51 -10.34
C GLU A 395 -17.52 11.46 -10.88
N HIS A 396 -16.53 11.75 -10.04
CA HIS A 396 -15.12 11.69 -10.44
C HIS A 396 -14.72 10.27 -10.84
N ARG A 397 -15.20 9.27 -10.09
CA ARG A 397 -14.89 7.87 -10.41
C ARG A 397 -15.45 7.45 -11.77
N LYS A 398 -16.68 7.87 -12.11
CA LYS A 398 -17.30 7.64 -13.43
C LYS A 398 -16.50 8.32 -14.56
N LYS A 399 -16.01 9.52 -14.33
CA LYS A 399 -15.15 10.28 -15.27
C LYS A 399 -13.71 9.79 -15.32
N GLY A 400 -13.31 8.83 -14.48
CA GLY A 400 -11.92 8.34 -14.40
C GLY A 400 -10.96 9.34 -13.76
N ILE A 401 -11.47 10.33 -13.02
CA ILE A 401 -10.70 11.36 -12.32
C ILE A 401 -10.23 10.80 -10.98
N ASP A 402 -8.94 10.98 -10.69
CA ASP A 402 -8.34 10.71 -9.37
C ASP A 402 -8.45 11.98 -8.52
N THR A 403 -9.50 12.05 -7.70
CA THR A 403 -9.88 13.25 -6.93
C THR A 403 -8.75 13.80 -6.08
N GLU A 404 -8.10 12.92 -5.32
CA GLU A 404 -7.03 13.30 -4.40
C GLU A 404 -5.77 13.74 -5.14
N LEU A 405 -5.40 13.05 -6.22
CA LEU A 405 -4.26 13.42 -7.05
C LEU A 405 -4.49 14.75 -7.78
N GLU A 406 -5.69 14.95 -8.32
CA GLU A 406 -6.04 16.20 -9.01
C GLU A 406 -6.00 17.40 -8.06
N PHE A 407 -6.50 17.23 -6.83
CA PHE A 407 -6.36 18.25 -5.77
C PHE A 407 -4.89 18.62 -5.55
N VAL A 408 -4.00 17.63 -5.37
CA VAL A 408 -2.57 17.88 -5.17
C VAL A 408 -1.94 18.59 -6.36
N LEU A 409 -2.25 18.18 -7.60
CA LEU A 409 -1.71 18.82 -8.80
C LEU A 409 -2.17 20.28 -8.92
N LYS A 410 -3.42 20.57 -8.54
CA LYS A 410 -3.93 21.94 -8.47
C LYS A 410 -3.17 22.77 -7.44
N GLN A 411 -2.96 22.24 -6.22
CA GLN A 411 -2.17 22.92 -5.18
C GLN A 411 -0.74 23.24 -5.65
N ILE A 412 -0.10 22.33 -6.36
CA ILE A 412 1.25 22.52 -6.92
C ILE A 412 1.24 23.65 -7.97
N LYS A 413 0.24 23.68 -8.85
CA LYS A 413 0.09 24.72 -9.89
C LYS A 413 -0.15 26.10 -9.29
N ASP A 414 -1.13 26.20 -8.37
CA ASP A 414 -1.52 27.47 -7.74
C ASP A 414 -0.32 28.09 -7.02
N LYS A 415 0.47 27.27 -6.31
CA LYS A 415 1.66 27.76 -5.63
C LYS A 415 2.74 28.22 -6.59
N LYS A 416 3.01 27.50 -7.69
CA LYS A 416 3.97 27.96 -8.73
C LYS A 416 3.58 29.33 -9.30
N VAL A 417 2.28 29.60 -9.43
CA VAL A 417 1.80 30.90 -9.92
C VAL A 417 2.06 31.99 -8.89
N ILE A 418 1.86 31.71 -7.60
CA ILE A 418 2.13 32.64 -6.51
C ILE A 418 3.63 32.93 -6.42
N ASP A 419 4.47 31.90 -6.38
CA ASP A 419 5.92 32.02 -6.26
C ASP A 419 6.48 32.88 -7.44
N LYS A 420 6.06 32.63 -8.70
CA LYS A 420 6.45 33.44 -9.86
C LYS A 420 5.99 34.90 -9.77
N LYS A 421 4.81 35.16 -9.19
CA LYS A 421 4.34 36.55 -9.00
C LYS A 421 5.14 37.29 -7.93
N SER A 422 5.53 36.57 -6.86
CA SER A 422 6.38 37.13 -5.81
C SER A 422 7.78 37.45 -6.32
N GLU A 423 8.42 36.52 -7.06
CA GLU A 423 9.73 36.74 -7.70
C GLU A 423 9.70 37.97 -8.64
N LYS A 424 8.64 38.09 -9.46
CA LYS A 424 8.50 39.23 -10.36
C LYS A 424 8.30 40.54 -9.61
N LEU A 425 7.56 40.53 -8.49
CA LEU A 425 7.36 41.71 -7.66
C LEU A 425 8.68 42.10 -6.94
N GLU A 426 9.46 41.16 -6.49
CA GLU A 426 10.78 41.40 -5.89
C GLU A 426 11.73 42.01 -6.92
N GLU A 427 11.79 41.47 -8.15
CA GLU A 427 12.56 42.02 -9.27
C GLU A 427 12.12 43.48 -9.62
N GLU A 428 10.80 43.73 -9.63
CA GLU A 428 10.27 45.07 -9.86
C GLU A 428 10.62 46.05 -8.73
N LEU A 429 10.68 45.59 -7.47
CA LEU A 429 11.09 46.41 -6.31
C LEU A 429 12.60 46.71 -6.31
N GLU A 430 13.44 45.71 -6.62
CA GLU A 430 14.90 45.89 -6.75
C GLU A 430 15.23 46.92 -7.85
N ASN A 431 14.52 46.88 -8.97
CA ASN A 431 14.71 47.82 -10.08
C ASN A 431 14.23 49.26 -9.73
N LEU A 432 13.39 49.46 -8.70
CA LEU A 432 12.99 50.75 -8.20
C LEU A 432 13.95 51.31 -7.15
N GLU A 433 14.81 50.50 -6.58
CA GLU A 433 15.84 50.89 -5.58
C GLU A 433 17.21 51.24 -6.22
N GLU A 434 17.34 51.27 -7.58
CA GLU A 434 18.56 51.80 -8.19
C GLU A 434 18.82 53.24 -7.69
N PRO A 435 20.04 53.54 -7.20
CA PRO A 435 20.31 54.83 -6.58
C PRO A 435 20.13 55.97 -7.60
N ILE A 436 19.35 56.99 -7.24
CA ILE A 436 19.32 58.29 -7.93
C ILE A 436 20.78 58.77 -7.92
N GLU A 437 21.46 58.73 -9.05
CA GLU A 437 22.76 59.35 -9.21
C GLU A 437 22.68 60.80 -8.76
N ASP A 438 23.37 61.06 -7.65
CA ASP A 438 23.49 62.41 -7.06
C ASP A 438 24.29 63.30 -8.04
N ASN A 439 23.58 63.95 -8.92
CA ASN A 439 24.12 64.95 -9.86
C ASN A 439 24.36 66.31 -9.18
N THR A 440 24.92 66.31 -7.94
CA THR A 440 25.37 67.55 -7.25
C THR A 440 26.87 67.71 -7.32
N ASN A 441 27.45 67.79 -8.51
CA ASN A 441 28.79 68.34 -8.69
C ASN A 441 28.94 68.98 -10.09
N LYS A 442 28.27 70.15 -10.26
CA LYS A 442 28.66 71.22 -11.26
C LYS A 442 28.01 72.53 -10.87
N LEU A 443 28.70 73.27 -9.99
CA LEU A 443 28.75 74.75 -10.00
C LEU A 443 30.02 75.19 -9.32
#